data_ccee136808475a1da5b883e156ab0a3c
#
_entry.id   ccee136808475a1da5b883e156ab0a3c
#
_cell.length_a   1.000
_cell.length_b   1.000
_cell.length_c   1.000
_cell.angle_alpha   90.00
_cell.angle_beta   90.00
_cell.angle_gamma   90.00
#
_symmetry.space_group_name_H-M   'P 1'
#
loop_
_entity.id
_entity.type
_entity.pdbx_description
1 polymer ?
#
loop_
_entity_poly.entity_id
_entity_poly.type
_entity_poly.pdbx_seq_one_letter_code
_entity_poly.pdbx_strand_id
1 'polypeptide(L)'
;VIGNNLFPIPPNPQSPIPNPQSPVPNPQSPQSKMSTWQCIKQCGACCNLDPAERPDLEDYLSPSELELYLSMVGEGGWCVNFDHTTRECRIYANRPRFCRVETEVFQDMYGVEPEEVNDFAIDCCRQQIEGVYGDRSLEILRFDKAVGL
;
A
#
# COMPACT_ATOMS: atom_id res chain seq x y z
N VAL A 1 -11.37 -6.38 -7.44
CA VAL A 1 -11.10 -6.40 -7.15
C VAL A 1 -10.48 -6.10 -6.73
N ILE A 2 -10.26 -6.11 -6.68
CA ILE A 2 -10.03 -5.75 -6.43
C ILE A 2 -9.20 -5.45 -5.64
N GLY A 3 -9.07 -5.34 -4.93
CA GLY A 3 -8.33 -4.95 -4.18
C GLY A 3 -7.04 -5.38 -4.19
N ASN A 4 -6.73 -6.03 -4.63
CA ASN A 4 -5.65 -6.57 -4.50
C ASN A 4 -4.86 -6.12 -5.40
N ASN A 5 -4.76 -5.45 -5.73
CA ASN A 5 -4.13 -5.11 -6.58
C ASN A 5 -2.84 -4.60 -6.40
N LEU A 6 -2.35 -3.90 -7.09
CA LEU A 6 -1.14 -3.46 -6.99
C LEU A 6 -0.86 -2.74 -5.84
N PHE A 7 0.17 -2.89 -5.28
CA PHE A 7 0.52 -2.14 -4.21
C PHE A 7 1.37 -1.11 -4.72
N PRO A 8 0.94 -0.04 -4.53
CA PRO A 8 -0.39 0.27 -4.11
C PRO A 8 -1.18 0.52 -5.32
N ILE A 9 -2.44 0.09 -5.29
CA ILE A 9 -3.24 0.30 -6.34
C ILE A 9 -3.92 1.52 -6.07
N PRO A 10 -4.01 2.44 -6.89
CA PRO A 10 -4.73 3.64 -6.62
C PRO A 10 -6.17 3.34 -6.49
N PRO A 11 -6.82 3.97 -5.63
CA PRO A 11 -8.24 3.83 -5.53
C PRO A 11 -8.85 4.30 -6.81
N ASN A 12 -9.98 3.81 -7.08
CA ASN A 12 -10.70 4.14 -8.23
C ASN A 12 -10.76 5.64 -8.35
N PRO A 13 -10.35 6.15 -9.39
CA PRO A 13 -10.34 7.56 -9.50
C PRO A 13 -11.68 8.18 -9.52
N GLN A 14 -12.67 7.39 -9.78
CA GLN A 14 -13.91 7.90 -9.72
C GLN A 14 -14.41 7.77 -8.43
N SER A 15 -13.83 7.14 -7.60
CA SER A 15 -14.23 6.96 -6.32
C SER A 15 -14.37 8.28 -5.84
N PRO A 16 -15.35 8.51 -5.18
CA PRO A 16 -15.61 9.71 -4.77
C PRO A 16 -14.69 10.22 -3.96
N ILE A 17 -14.38 11.17 -4.27
CA ILE A 17 -13.71 11.80 -3.47
C ILE A 17 -14.55 12.24 -2.53
N PRO A 18 -14.23 12.44 -1.48
CA PRO A 18 -14.99 12.82 -0.45
C PRO A 18 -15.72 13.94 -0.90
N ASN A 19 -16.92 13.85 -0.74
CA ASN A 19 -17.73 14.79 -1.02
C ASN A 19 -17.22 16.09 -0.54
N PRO A 20 -17.05 16.96 -1.28
CA PRO A 20 -16.56 18.18 -0.85
C PRO A 20 -17.44 18.88 0.07
N GLN A 21 -18.68 18.52 0.07
CA GLN A 21 -19.46 19.08 0.96
C GLN A 21 -19.48 18.34 2.10
N SER A 22 -18.92 17.26 2.15
CA SER A 22 -18.87 16.51 3.31
C SER A 22 -18.35 17.38 4.30
N PRO A 23 -18.87 17.36 5.37
CA PRO A 23 -18.48 18.12 6.36
C PRO A 23 -17.14 17.94 6.66
N VAL A 24 -16.56 18.83 6.68
CA VAL A 24 -15.40 18.75 7.12
C VAL A 24 -15.38 18.49 8.43
N PRO A 25 -14.55 17.85 8.89
CA PRO A 25 -14.47 17.53 10.21
C PRO A 25 -14.46 18.70 11.02
N ASN A 26 -15.14 18.60 12.01
CA ASN A 26 -15.19 19.59 12.89
C ASN A 26 -13.85 19.94 13.33
N PRO A 27 -13.45 21.02 13.20
CA PRO A 27 -12.15 21.40 13.54
C PRO A 27 -11.85 21.26 14.98
N GLN A 28 -12.84 21.31 15.78
CA GLN A 28 -12.55 21.09 17.07
C GLN A 28 -12.53 19.73 17.34
N SER A 29 -12.85 18.91 16.51
CA SER A 29 -12.88 17.56 16.75
C SER A 29 -11.54 17.23 17.05
N PRO A 30 -11.39 16.75 17.99
CA PRO A 30 -10.17 16.44 18.48
C PRO A 30 -9.44 15.64 17.65
N GLN A 31 -9.92 15.14 17.13
CA GLN A 31 -9.31 14.33 16.52
C GLN A 31 -8.42 14.60 15.93
N SER A 32 -8.76 15.20 15.64
CA SER A 32 -7.79 15.50 15.08
C SER A 32 -6.76 14.65 15.13
N LYS A 33 -6.93 13.61 15.61
CA LYS A 33 -6.09 12.75 15.61
C LYS A 33 -5.93 12.42 14.31
N MET A 34 -5.17 12.86 13.53
CA MET A 34 -5.03 12.40 12.33
C MET A 34 -4.30 11.18 12.28
N SER A 35 -4.75 10.26 11.50
CA SER A 35 -4.03 9.03 11.26
C SER A 35 -2.76 9.36 10.54
N THR A 36 -1.71 8.65 10.88
CA THR A 36 -0.42 8.86 10.24
C THR A 36 0.10 7.52 9.74
N TRP A 37 0.40 7.46 8.47
CA TRP A 37 0.89 6.22 7.88
C TRP A 37 2.22 5.82 8.48
N GLN A 38 2.38 4.55 8.70
CA GLN A 38 3.67 3.98 9.03
C GLN A 38 3.63 2.50 8.68
N CYS A 39 4.78 1.99 8.33
CA CYS A 39 4.92 0.57 8.04
C CYS A 39 5.07 -0.16 9.36
N ILE A 40 4.35 -1.24 9.55
CA ILE A 40 4.47 -1.99 10.79
C ILE A 40 5.35 -3.20 10.55
N LYS A 41 6.06 -3.59 11.56
CA LYS A 41 6.94 -4.72 11.44
C LYS A 41 6.17 -6.01 11.32
N GLN A 42 6.73 -6.92 10.58
CA GLN A 42 6.17 -8.27 10.44
C GLN A 42 4.84 -8.29 9.72
N CYS A 43 4.53 -7.24 8.97
CA CYS A 43 3.33 -7.25 8.16
C CYS A 43 3.59 -8.00 6.87
N GLY A 44 4.53 -7.52 6.08
CA GLY A 44 4.91 -8.20 4.84
C GLY A 44 3.88 -8.27 3.75
N ALA A 45 2.73 -7.61 3.92
CA ALA A 45 1.70 -7.72 2.90
C ALA A 45 2.18 -7.21 1.55
N CYS A 46 2.99 -6.15 1.54
CA CYS A 46 3.47 -5.60 0.29
C CYS A 46 4.48 -6.51 -0.40
N CYS A 47 4.93 -7.56 0.28
CA CYS A 47 5.82 -8.52 -0.35
C CYS A 47 5.05 -9.63 -1.08
N ASN A 48 3.73 -9.58 -1.05
CA ASN A 48 2.96 -10.49 -1.88
C ASN A 48 2.80 -9.80 -3.23
N LEU A 49 3.49 -10.32 -4.23
CA LEU A 49 3.59 -9.67 -5.52
C LEU A 49 2.83 -10.39 -6.62
N ASP A 50 1.95 -11.30 -6.28
CA ASP A 50 1.30 -12.17 -7.25
C ASP A 50 0.75 -11.37 -8.43
N PRO A 51 1.27 -11.57 -9.63
CA PRO A 51 0.81 -10.78 -10.77
C PRO A 51 -0.65 -11.06 -11.13
N ALA A 52 -1.16 -12.21 -10.76
CA ALA A 52 -2.55 -12.51 -11.05
C ALA A 52 -3.49 -11.58 -10.31
N GLU A 53 -3.02 -11.03 -9.19
CA GLU A 53 -3.82 -10.10 -8.43
C GLU A 53 -3.52 -8.65 -8.81
N ARG A 54 -2.66 -8.43 -9.78
CA ARG A 54 -2.22 -7.08 -10.13
C ARG A 54 -2.17 -6.93 -11.64
N PRO A 55 -3.32 -6.90 -12.27
CA PRO A 55 -3.37 -6.97 -13.74
C PRO A 55 -2.82 -5.75 -14.46
N ASP A 56 -2.68 -4.64 -13.78
CA ASP A 56 -2.31 -3.41 -14.46
C ASP A 56 -0.89 -3.00 -14.20
N LEU A 57 -0.02 -3.96 -13.96
CA LEU A 57 1.37 -3.62 -13.64
C LEU A 57 2.02 -2.73 -14.68
N GLU A 58 1.75 -2.99 -15.96
CA GLU A 58 2.42 -2.23 -16.98
C GLU A 58 1.94 -0.79 -17.04
N ASP A 59 0.85 -0.48 -16.41
CA ASP A 59 0.39 0.90 -16.38
C ASP A 59 1.17 1.73 -15.37
N TYR A 60 1.84 1.09 -14.43
CA TYR A 60 2.53 1.80 -13.37
C TYR A 60 4.03 1.63 -13.40
N LEU A 61 4.52 0.62 -14.09
CA LEU A 61 5.94 0.32 -14.08
C LEU A 61 6.53 0.50 -15.46
N SER A 62 7.73 1.05 -15.52
CA SER A 62 8.44 1.11 -16.79
C SER A 62 8.79 -0.31 -17.20
N PRO A 63 9.16 -0.53 -18.47
CA PRO A 63 9.53 -1.89 -18.88
C PRO A 63 10.63 -2.50 -18.03
N SER A 64 11.65 -1.73 -17.65
CA SER A 64 12.72 -2.28 -16.83
C SER A 64 12.23 -2.54 -15.41
N GLU A 65 11.35 -1.71 -14.89
CA GLU A 65 10.79 -1.97 -13.57
C GLU A 65 9.89 -3.20 -13.60
N LEU A 66 9.14 -3.39 -14.67
CA LEU A 66 8.30 -4.56 -14.77
C LEU A 66 9.15 -5.81 -14.81
N GLU A 67 10.25 -5.78 -15.55
CA GLU A 67 11.12 -6.92 -15.60
C GLU A 67 11.69 -7.22 -14.21
N LEU A 68 12.12 -6.19 -13.50
CA LEU A 68 12.62 -6.38 -12.15
C LEU A 68 11.53 -6.94 -11.24
N TYR A 69 10.34 -6.37 -11.32
CA TYR A 69 9.24 -6.83 -10.50
C TYR A 69 8.98 -8.33 -10.73
N LEU A 70 8.87 -8.72 -11.98
CA LEU A 70 8.57 -10.11 -12.28
C LEU A 70 9.70 -11.04 -11.84
N SER A 71 10.93 -10.57 -11.86
CA SER A 71 12.05 -11.37 -11.40
C SER A 71 12.02 -11.57 -9.88
N MET A 72 11.29 -10.73 -9.17
CA MET A 72 11.21 -10.85 -7.72
C MET A 72 10.06 -11.73 -7.26
N VAL A 73 9.17 -12.12 -8.17
CA VAL A 73 8.03 -12.93 -7.78
C VAL A 73 8.46 -14.36 -7.58
N GLY A 74 8.32 -14.86 -6.39
CA GLY A 74 8.71 -16.22 -6.07
C GLY A 74 7.53 -17.12 -5.87
N GLU A 75 7.75 -18.17 -5.10
CA GLU A 75 6.74 -19.18 -4.92
C GLU A 75 5.52 -18.60 -4.24
N GLY A 76 4.36 -18.95 -4.73
CA GLY A 76 3.12 -18.47 -4.14
C GLY A 76 2.89 -16.99 -4.31
N GLY A 77 3.65 -16.35 -5.20
CA GLY A 77 3.49 -14.92 -5.42
C GLY A 77 4.27 -14.06 -4.45
N TRP A 78 4.97 -14.67 -3.50
CA TRP A 78 5.71 -13.88 -2.52
C TRP A 78 7.07 -13.46 -3.08
N CYS A 79 7.49 -12.27 -2.70
CA CYS A 79 8.77 -11.76 -3.16
C CYS A 79 9.89 -12.66 -2.68
N VAL A 80 10.88 -12.89 -3.55
CA VAL A 80 12.01 -13.72 -3.17
C VAL A 80 12.82 -13.12 -2.03
N ASN A 81 12.65 -11.83 -1.79
CA ASN A 81 13.36 -11.15 -0.70
C ASN A 81 12.57 -11.13 0.61
N PHE A 82 11.42 -11.77 0.64
CA PHE A 82 10.64 -11.81 1.85
C PHE A 82 11.09 -12.97 2.72
N ASP A 83 11.40 -12.67 3.96
CA ASP A 83 11.82 -13.71 4.89
C ASP A 83 10.59 -14.19 5.63
N HIS A 84 10.15 -15.41 5.33
CA HIS A 84 8.92 -15.93 5.92
C HIS A 84 9.04 -16.21 7.40
N THR A 85 10.25 -16.35 7.90
CA THR A 85 10.44 -16.59 9.32
C THR A 85 10.31 -15.31 10.12
N THR A 86 10.96 -14.24 9.68
CA THR A 86 10.86 -12.99 10.41
C THR A 86 9.73 -12.12 9.88
N ARG A 87 9.20 -12.47 8.70
CA ARG A 87 8.14 -11.72 8.04
C ARG A 87 8.60 -10.30 7.72
N GLU A 88 9.82 -10.19 7.27
CA GLU A 88 10.40 -8.90 6.93
C GLU A 88 11.08 -8.98 5.58
N CYS A 89 11.23 -7.84 4.95
CA CYS A 89 11.90 -7.75 3.66
C CYS A 89 13.41 -7.72 3.90
N ARG A 90 14.13 -8.63 3.25
CA ARG A 90 15.58 -8.70 3.44
C ARG A 90 16.30 -7.52 2.81
N ILE A 91 15.66 -6.80 1.88
CA ILE A 91 16.30 -5.68 1.24
C ILE A 91 15.58 -4.39 1.57
N TYR A 92 15.01 -4.29 2.75
CA TYR A 92 14.14 -3.17 3.09
C TYR A 92 14.79 -1.83 2.77
N ALA A 93 16.04 -1.64 3.13
CA ALA A 93 16.71 -0.38 2.91
C ALA A 93 17.01 -0.13 1.43
N ASN A 94 17.05 -1.18 0.64
CA ASN A 94 17.37 -1.08 -0.77
C ASN A 94 16.22 -1.50 -1.66
N ARG A 95 15.00 -1.27 -1.18
CA ARG A 95 13.83 -1.67 -1.96
C ARG A 95 13.76 -0.89 -3.25
N PRO A 96 13.28 -1.51 -4.31
CA PRO A 96 13.02 -0.77 -5.54
C PRO A 96 11.98 0.33 -5.30
N ARG A 97 11.94 1.27 -6.22
CA ARG A 97 11.03 2.39 -6.10
C ARG A 97 9.60 1.92 -5.88
N PHE A 98 9.17 0.91 -6.60
CA PHE A 98 7.77 0.49 -6.52
C PHE A 98 7.45 -0.23 -5.20
N CYS A 99 8.40 -0.43 -4.34
CA CYS A 99 8.15 -1.00 -3.02
C CYS A 99 8.23 0.04 -1.92
N ARG A 100 8.37 1.32 -2.27
CA ARG A 100 8.58 2.35 -1.26
C ARG A 100 7.36 3.23 -1.12
N VAL A 101 7.00 3.53 0.11
CA VAL A 101 5.93 4.46 0.37
C VAL A 101 6.60 5.79 0.66
N GLU A 102 6.77 6.58 -0.37
CA GLU A 102 7.42 7.89 -0.26
C GLU A 102 6.65 8.87 -1.10
N THR A 103 6.64 10.12 -0.68
CA THR A 103 5.86 11.14 -1.35
C THR A 103 6.21 11.25 -2.82
N GLU A 104 7.50 11.29 -3.13
CA GLU A 104 7.91 11.45 -4.52
C GLU A 104 7.51 10.26 -5.35
N VAL A 105 7.59 9.07 -4.78
CA VAL A 105 7.24 7.88 -5.51
C VAL A 105 5.75 7.87 -5.82
N PHE A 106 4.94 8.20 -4.82
CA PHE A 106 3.50 8.18 -5.02
C PHE A 106 3.06 9.28 -5.98
N GLN A 107 3.69 10.42 -5.92
CA GLN A 107 3.40 11.48 -6.86
C GLN A 107 3.72 11.03 -8.26
N ASP A 108 4.88 10.43 -8.44
CA ASP A 108 5.35 10.03 -9.74
C ASP A 108 4.55 8.85 -10.30
N MET A 109 4.23 7.88 -9.49
CA MET A 109 3.55 6.69 -9.97
C MET A 109 2.04 6.85 -10.08
N TYR A 110 1.44 7.62 -9.18
CA TYR A 110 -0.02 7.66 -9.12
C TYR A 110 -0.59 9.06 -9.21
N GLY A 111 0.24 10.08 -9.32
CA GLY A 111 -0.28 11.43 -9.43
C GLY A 111 -0.92 11.97 -8.17
N VAL A 112 -0.57 11.42 -7.03
CA VAL A 112 -1.16 11.84 -5.77
C VAL A 112 -0.46 13.09 -5.28
N GLU A 113 -1.21 14.08 -4.86
CA GLU A 113 -0.60 15.29 -4.36
C GLU A 113 0.04 15.05 -3.00
N PRO A 114 1.11 15.77 -2.68
CA PRO A 114 1.84 15.47 -1.44
C PRO A 114 0.97 15.48 -0.19
N GLU A 115 0.01 16.37 -0.12
CA GLU A 115 -0.81 16.44 1.07
C GLU A 115 -1.79 15.30 1.16
N GLU A 116 -1.96 14.52 0.09
CA GLU A 116 -2.85 13.38 0.11
C GLU A 116 -2.12 12.07 0.28
N VAL A 117 -0.79 12.08 0.26
CA VAL A 117 -0.04 10.83 0.27
C VAL A 117 -0.29 10.03 1.53
N ASN A 118 -0.40 10.70 2.67
CA ASN A 118 -0.61 9.98 3.92
C ASN A 118 -1.88 9.13 3.88
N ASP A 119 -2.99 9.75 3.50
CA ASP A 119 -4.25 9.01 3.49
C ASP A 119 -4.27 7.97 2.38
N PHE A 120 -3.69 8.31 1.24
CA PHE A 120 -3.62 7.37 0.14
C PHE A 120 -2.80 6.14 0.54
N ALA A 121 -1.67 6.35 1.22
CA ALA A 121 -0.82 5.24 1.65
C ALA A 121 -1.54 4.36 2.66
N ILE A 122 -2.28 4.97 3.58
CA ILE A 122 -3.03 4.19 4.55
C ILE A 122 -4.05 3.31 3.83
N ASP A 123 -4.78 3.88 2.89
CA ASP A 123 -5.78 3.12 2.17
C ASP A 123 -5.15 1.99 1.37
N CYS A 124 -4.05 2.26 0.69
CA CYS A 124 -3.40 1.23 -0.11
C CYS A 124 -2.89 0.09 0.77
N CYS A 125 -2.28 0.42 1.90
CA CYS A 125 -1.79 -0.62 2.79
C CYS A 125 -2.92 -1.44 3.37
N ARG A 126 -4.03 -0.76 3.75
CA ARG A 126 -5.15 -1.52 4.27
C ARG A 126 -5.71 -2.47 3.23
N GLN A 127 -5.86 -2.00 2.00
CA GLN A 127 -6.37 -2.87 0.95
C GLN A 127 -5.44 -4.05 0.72
N GLN A 128 -4.15 -3.81 0.72
CA GLN A 128 -3.20 -4.89 0.50
C GLN A 128 -3.24 -5.89 1.65
N ILE A 129 -3.28 -5.41 2.88
CA ILE A 129 -3.34 -6.29 4.04
C ILE A 129 -4.62 -7.11 4.02
N GLU A 130 -5.73 -6.47 3.70
CA GLU A 130 -6.99 -7.20 3.63
C GLU A 130 -6.94 -8.25 2.54
N GLY A 131 -6.34 -7.94 1.41
CA GLY A 131 -6.26 -8.90 0.34
C GLY A 131 -5.38 -10.08 0.65
N VAL A 132 -4.33 -9.89 1.43
CA VAL A 132 -3.40 -10.96 1.74
C VAL A 132 -3.83 -11.75 2.97
N TYR A 133 -4.28 -11.06 4.00
CA TYR A 133 -4.53 -11.72 5.28
C TYR A 133 -6.01 -11.73 5.69
N GLY A 134 -6.83 -10.93 5.03
CA GLY A 134 -8.25 -10.88 5.37
C GLY A 134 -8.61 -9.65 6.17
N ASP A 135 -9.88 -9.25 6.08
CA ASP A 135 -10.32 -8.01 6.70
C ASP A 135 -10.48 -8.12 8.20
N ARG A 136 -10.39 -9.32 8.75
CA ARG A 136 -10.45 -9.49 10.19
C ARG A 136 -9.16 -10.02 10.73
N SER A 137 -8.08 -9.84 9.99
CA SER A 137 -6.83 -10.41 10.40
C SER A 137 -6.20 -9.62 11.52
N LEU A 138 -5.28 -10.27 12.20
CA LEU A 138 -4.52 -9.59 13.22
C LEU A 138 -3.68 -8.50 12.58
N GLU A 139 -3.22 -8.74 11.38
CA GLU A 139 -2.40 -7.76 10.67
C GLU A 139 -3.17 -6.46 10.45
N ILE A 140 -4.44 -6.55 10.10
CA ILE A 140 -5.22 -5.35 9.90
C ILE A 140 -5.39 -4.62 11.22
N LEU A 141 -5.67 -5.35 12.29
CA LEU A 141 -5.83 -4.70 13.58
C LEU A 141 -4.56 -4.00 14.01
N ARG A 142 -3.43 -4.65 13.80
CA ARG A 142 -2.16 -4.05 14.19
C ARG A 142 -1.86 -2.81 13.36
N PHE A 143 -2.16 -2.88 12.06
CA PHE A 143 -1.92 -1.73 11.21
C PHE A 143 -2.83 -0.56 11.59
N ASP A 144 -4.11 -0.83 11.77
CA ASP A 144 -5.04 0.23 12.13
C ASP A 144 -4.63 0.90 13.42
N LYS A 145 -4.22 0.12 14.39
CA LYS A 145 -3.80 0.71 15.65
C LYS A 145 -2.54 1.54 15.46
N ALA A 146 -1.62 1.06 14.66
CA ALA A 146 -0.35 1.76 14.49
C ALA A 146 -0.54 3.10 13.80
N VAL A 147 -1.46 3.19 12.84
CA VAL A 147 -1.66 4.44 12.13
C VAL A 147 -2.70 5.34 12.78
N GLY A 148 -3.37 4.89 13.82
CA GLY A 148 -4.30 5.75 14.54
C GLY A 148 -5.75 5.64 14.11
N LEU A 149 -6.12 4.51 13.54
CA LEU A 149 -7.52 4.32 13.13
C LEU A 149 -8.38 3.68 14.21
#